data_72f4c437ac03d203c5b103335a36ea88
#
_entry.id   72f4c437ac03d203c5b103335a36ea88
#
_cell.length_a   1.000
_cell.length_b   1.000
_cell.length_c   1.000
_cell.angle_alpha   90.00
_cell.angle_beta   90.00
_cell.angle_gamma   90.00
#
_symmetry.space_group_name_H-M   'P 1'
#
loop_
_entity.id
_entity.type
_entity.pdbx_description
1 polymer ?
#
loop_
_entity_poly.entity_id
_entity_poly.type
_entity_poly.pdbx_seq_one_letter_code
_entity_poly.pdbx_strand_id
1 'polypeptide(L)'
;MQVRQRDLHLPDASFVVLLVRMNRSTLTHLARMVAGLFCLSAQFICHAQSTPTNLWLLRMSGYIADSSPAIAPDGTIYQADFAGKMRAVTRQGSVKWAFKINSEIKSSPAIGDDGTIYFGARDRIFYAVMPQGKLKWTFATGAWIDSSPAIAGDGTIYFGSWDANFYALNPNGSKKWVFATSNIVVSSPAIGADGTIYFGSHDKKFYALKPDGKLLWAFTTGAPIISSPAINPDGVIYFTSTDGNLYALRPDGSERWRLHTGGVTESSPVLDESGNLYLAVGACLWSVDRNGKKRWDCCSAVPVDATPAVAANDEVYFSAPWRSLFAFQNDRTDLWHFSTAANLVASPVIGDDGTIYVCDGMFLRAINSTNELAPPAKSSWPMFRANARHTGRVQRVN
;
A
#
# COMPACT_ATOMS: atom_id res chain seq x y z
N MET A 1 1.54 -37.63 53.04
CA MET A 1 1.65 -36.26 52.50
C MET A 1 0.47 -36.07 51.53
N GLN A 2 -0.58 -35.42 51.99
CA GLN A 2 -1.87 -35.31 51.27
C GLN A 2 -1.82 -34.15 50.29
N VAL A 3 -2.19 -34.40 49.02
CA VAL A 3 -2.43 -33.39 47.99
C VAL A 3 -3.90 -33.00 48.06
N ARG A 4 -4.20 -31.74 48.36
CA ARG A 4 -5.55 -31.18 48.36
C ARG A 4 -6.04 -30.96 46.93
N GLN A 5 -7.18 -31.57 46.58
CA GLN A 5 -8.05 -31.17 45.47
C GLN A 5 -8.56 -29.75 45.73
N ARG A 6 -8.47 -28.89 44.72
CA ARG A 6 -9.20 -27.63 44.70
C ARG A 6 -10.43 -27.77 43.81
N ASP A 7 -11.57 -27.58 44.44
CA ASP A 7 -12.90 -27.59 43.83
C ASP A 7 -13.05 -26.48 42.78
N LEU A 8 -13.51 -26.86 41.60
CA LEU A 8 -13.99 -25.93 40.56
C LEU A 8 -15.40 -25.50 40.93
N HIS A 9 -15.56 -24.25 41.40
CA HIS A 9 -16.86 -23.62 41.55
C HIS A 9 -17.48 -23.37 40.16
N LEU A 10 -18.64 -24.00 39.92
CA LEU A 10 -19.55 -23.64 38.83
C LEU A 10 -20.19 -22.29 39.13
N PRO A 11 -20.40 -21.41 38.11
CA PRO A 11 -21.05 -20.13 38.33
C PRO A 11 -22.52 -20.27 38.72
N ASP A 12 -22.91 -19.50 39.69
CA ASP A 12 -24.21 -19.44 40.35
C ASP A 12 -25.36 -19.19 39.35
N ALA A 13 -26.50 -19.83 39.64
CA ALA A 13 -27.75 -19.76 38.86
C ALA A 13 -28.32 -18.36 38.65
N SER A 14 -27.77 -17.35 39.34
CA SER A 14 -28.10 -15.93 39.18
C SER A 14 -27.74 -15.32 37.79
N PHE A 15 -26.81 -15.93 37.05
CA PHE A 15 -26.42 -15.47 35.72
C PHE A 15 -27.44 -15.81 34.63
N VAL A 16 -28.21 -16.86 34.80
CA VAL A 16 -29.24 -17.32 33.84
C VAL A 16 -30.48 -16.43 33.91
N VAL A 17 -30.79 -15.87 35.08
CA VAL A 17 -32.00 -15.05 35.29
C VAL A 17 -31.82 -13.62 34.74
N LEU A 18 -30.58 -13.14 34.55
CA LEU A 18 -30.32 -11.81 34.00
C LEU A 18 -30.51 -11.75 32.47
N LEU A 19 -30.32 -12.87 31.76
CA LEU A 19 -30.48 -12.96 30.30
C LEU A 19 -31.94 -12.95 29.81
N VAL A 20 -32.90 -13.24 30.69
CA VAL A 20 -34.35 -13.31 30.31
C VAL A 20 -35.02 -11.93 30.32
N ARG A 21 -34.36 -10.87 30.85
CA ARG A 21 -34.94 -9.52 30.97
C ARG A 21 -34.32 -8.49 29.99
N MET A 22 -33.45 -8.90 29.06
CA MET A 22 -32.82 -7.96 28.14
C MET A 22 -33.64 -7.82 26.85
N ASN A 23 -33.85 -6.59 26.43
CA ASN A 23 -34.56 -6.24 25.20
C ASN A 23 -33.75 -6.72 23.97
N ARG A 24 -34.42 -7.08 22.86
CA ARG A 24 -33.80 -7.64 21.63
C ARG A 24 -32.64 -6.81 21.07
N SER A 25 -32.63 -5.49 21.25
CA SER A 25 -31.54 -4.62 20.82
C SER A 25 -30.28 -4.78 21.65
N THR A 26 -30.41 -5.05 22.97
CA THR A 26 -29.26 -5.28 23.88
C THR A 26 -28.65 -6.67 23.69
N LEU A 27 -29.46 -7.66 23.32
CA LEU A 27 -29.00 -9.01 22.98
C LEU A 27 -28.16 -9.01 21.68
N THR A 28 -28.52 -8.16 20.69
CA THR A 28 -27.72 -8.02 19.46
C THR A 28 -26.38 -7.33 19.69
N HIS A 29 -26.30 -6.36 20.61
CA HIS A 29 -25.02 -5.75 20.98
C HIS A 29 -24.14 -6.69 21.82
N LEU A 30 -24.73 -7.45 22.76
CA LEU A 30 -23.98 -8.44 23.54
C LEU A 30 -23.51 -9.60 22.68
N ALA A 31 -24.34 -10.06 21.73
CA ALA A 31 -23.94 -11.11 20.76
C ALA A 31 -22.82 -10.63 19.83
N ARG A 32 -22.80 -9.34 19.45
CA ARG A 32 -21.71 -8.74 18.68
C ARG A 32 -20.43 -8.56 19.50
N MET A 33 -20.54 -8.20 20.79
CA MET A 33 -19.38 -8.16 21.70
C MET A 33 -18.84 -9.56 22.02
N VAL A 34 -19.71 -10.55 22.22
CA VAL A 34 -19.31 -11.93 22.48
C VAL A 34 -18.76 -12.58 21.20
N ALA A 35 -19.30 -12.29 20.01
CA ALA A 35 -18.71 -12.72 18.75
C ALA A 35 -17.35 -12.05 18.50
N GLY A 36 -17.16 -10.78 18.89
CA GLY A 36 -15.87 -10.09 18.89
C GLY A 36 -14.86 -10.70 19.87
N LEU A 37 -15.31 -11.16 21.05
CA LEU A 37 -14.48 -11.84 22.04
C LEU A 37 -14.18 -13.31 21.66
N PHE A 38 -15.08 -14.02 20.96
CA PHE A 38 -14.82 -15.35 20.43
C PHE A 38 -13.92 -15.35 19.19
N CYS A 39 -13.88 -14.27 18.40
CA CYS A 39 -12.83 -14.09 17.39
C CYS A 39 -11.43 -13.89 18.02
N LEU A 40 -11.36 -13.41 19.25
CA LEU A 40 -10.10 -13.28 20.01
C LEU A 40 -9.60 -14.59 20.60
N SER A 41 -10.42 -15.66 20.65
CA SER A 41 -10.05 -16.98 21.19
C SER A 41 -9.93 -18.08 20.15
N ALA A 42 -9.97 -17.78 18.84
CA ALA A 42 -9.37 -18.67 17.85
C ALA A 42 -7.86 -18.65 18.13
N GLN A 43 -7.42 -19.54 19.02
CA GLN A 43 -6.01 -19.80 19.27
C GLN A 43 -5.38 -20.12 17.93
N PHE A 44 -4.64 -19.16 17.38
CA PHE A 44 -3.66 -19.43 16.35
C PHE A 44 -2.73 -20.48 16.95
N ILE A 45 -2.81 -21.70 16.51
CA ILE A 45 -1.80 -22.73 16.77
C ILE A 45 -0.60 -22.27 15.94
N CYS A 46 0.18 -21.37 16.54
CA CYS A 46 1.45 -20.93 16.00
C CYS A 46 2.38 -22.15 16.02
N HIS A 47 2.60 -22.74 14.87
CA HIS A 47 3.81 -23.54 14.70
C HIS A 47 4.96 -22.54 14.86
N ALA A 48 5.79 -22.76 15.87
CA ALA A 48 6.94 -21.94 16.19
C ALA A 48 7.95 -21.98 15.03
N GLN A 49 7.69 -21.19 14.01
CA GLN A 49 8.70 -20.79 13.02
C GLN A 49 9.38 -19.53 13.54
N SER A 50 10.65 -19.42 13.27
CA SER A 50 11.55 -18.38 13.74
C SER A 50 10.92 -16.98 13.70
N THR A 51 11.04 -16.20 14.78
CA THR A 51 10.45 -14.85 14.87
C THR A 51 11.25 -13.86 14.00
N PRO A 52 10.59 -13.01 13.21
CA PRO A 52 11.26 -11.98 12.43
C PRO A 52 12.01 -11.01 13.37
N THR A 53 13.14 -10.50 12.91
CA THR A 53 14.00 -9.62 13.72
C THR A 53 14.22 -8.29 13.04
N ASN A 54 14.34 -7.21 13.86
CA ASN A 54 14.85 -5.96 13.34
C ASN A 54 16.33 -6.12 12.98
N LEU A 55 16.70 -5.81 11.74
CA LEU A 55 18.09 -5.58 11.38
C LEU A 55 18.55 -4.23 11.93
N TRP A 56 17.71 -3.21 11.80
CA TRP A 56 17.91 -1.90 12.37
C TRP A 56 16.60 -1.10 12.49
N LEU A 57 16.67 -0.01 13.23
CA LEU A 57 15.58 0.91 13.52
C LEU A 57 16.11 2.34 13.44
N LEU A 58 15.53 3.16 12.57
CA LEU A 58 15.88 4.57 12.44
C LEU A 58 14.71 5.46 12.87
N ARG A 59 14.92 6.30 13.89
CA ARG A 59 13.93 7.30 14.31
C ARG A 59 13.87 8.45 13.30
N MET A 60 12.67 8.74 12.84
CA MET A 60 12.39 9.87 11.98
C MET A 60 12.08 11.13 12.80
N SER A 61 12.16 12.32 12.20
CA SER A 61 11.91 13.56 12.92
C SER A 61 10.44 13.97 12.94
N GLY A 62 9.62 13.38 12.09
CA GLY A 62 8.19 13.59 12.00
C GLY A 62 7.44 12.27 11.85
N TYR A 63 6.12 12.33 12.01
CA TYR A 63 5.25 11.19 11.80
C TYR A 63 5.32 10.74 10.34
N ILE A 64 5.36 9.44 10.09
CA ILE A 64 5.29 8.83 8.77
C ILE A 64 3.90 8.21 8.67
N ALA A 65 3.02 8.79 7.85
CA ALA A 65 1.70 8.21 7.65
C ALA A 65 1.64 7.44 6.33
N ASP A 66 1.65 8.12 5.21
CA ASP A 66 1.25 7.51 3.93
C ASP A 66 2.42 7.27 2.96
N SER A 67 3.60 7.86 3.24
CA SER A 67 4.77 7.69 2.38
C SER A 67 5.42 6.34 2.60
N SER A 68 5.46 5.50 1.56
CA SER A 68 6.19 4.24 1.56
C SER A 68 7.64 4.46 1.12
N PRO A 69 8.62 3.69 1.64
CA PRO A 69 10.02 3.85 1.27
C PRO A 69 10.28 3.41 -0.18
N ALA A 70 11.17 4.09 -0.90
CA ALA A 70 11.69 3.63 -2.19
C ALA A 70 13.17 3.22 -2.04
N ILE A 71 13.58 2.18 -2.78
CA ILE A 71 14.91 1.60 -2.68
C ILE A 71 15.62 1.72 -4.02
N ALA A 72 16.78 2.36 -4.04
CA ALA A 72 17.64 2.44 -5.21
C ALA A 72 18.41 1.12 -5.45
N PRO A 73 18.93 0.90 -6.67
CA PRO A 73 19.73 -0.31 -6.98
C PRO A 73 20.98 -0.47 -6.12
N ASP A 74 21.55 0.63 -5.58
CA ASP A 74 22.68 0.59 -4.65
C ASP A 74 22.28 0.24 -3.21
N GLY A 75 20.98 -0.02 -2.96
CA GLY A 75 20.41 -0.30 -1.65
C GLY A 75 20.14 0.96 -0.79
N THR A 76 20.29 2.16 -1.34
CA THR A 76 19.91 3.38 -0.63
C THR A 76 18.38 3.47 -0.52
N ILE A 77 17.87 3.66 0.70
CA ILE A 77 16.44 3.79 1.00
C ILE A 77 16.08 5.28 1.09
N TYR A 78 15.07 5.71 0.35
CA TYR A 78 14.53 7.07 0.41
C TYR A 78 13.19 7.06 1.14
N GLN A 79 13.09 7.86 2.19
CA GLN A 79 11.89 7.95 3.02
C GLN A 79 11.56 9.40 3.36
N ALA A 80 10.29 9.75 3.16
CA ALA A 80 9.74 11.05 3.55
C ALA A 80 9.02 11.00 4.90
N ASP A 81 8.91 12.16 5.57
CA ASP A 81 8.09 12.32 6.77
C ASP A 81 7.24 13.62 6.73
N PHE A 82 6.25 13.70 7.61
CA PHE A 82 5.36 14.87 7.73
C PHE A 82 6.06 16.12 8.31
N ALA A 83 7.27 15.98 8.85
CA ALA A 83 8.08 17.15 9.19
C ALA A 83 8.76 17.78 7.95
N GLY A 84 8.46 17.28 6.73
CA GLY A 84 8.98 17.80 5.48
C GLY A 84 10.42 17.40 5.19
N LYS A 85 10.85 16.24 5.67
CA LYS A 85 12.19 15.73 5.36
C LYS A 85 12.11 14.50 4.45
N MET A 86 12.82 14.58 3.32
CA MET A 86 13.22 13.42 2.52
C MET A 86 14.62 12.99 2.97
N ARG A 87 14.77 11.73 3.37
CA ARG A 87 16.06 11.17 3.79
C ARG A 87 16.53 10.10 2.83
N ALA A 88 17.85 10.06 2.63
CA ALA A 88 18.54 8.90 2.09
C ALA A 88 19.18 8.14 3.25
N VAL A 89 18.89 6.86 3.32
CA VAL A 89 19.36 5.95 4.39
C VAL A 89 20.13 4.81 3.74
N THR A 90 21.27 4.43 4.31
CA THR A 90 22.02 3.26 3.82
C THR A 90 21.26 1.98 4.15
N ARG A 91 21.61 0.87 3.49
CA ARG A 91 21.09 -0.47 3.80
C ARG A 91 21.32 -0.88 5.28
N GLN A 92 22.32 -0.29 5.95
CA GLN A 92 22.65 -0.50 7.36
C GLN A 92 21.91 0.46 8.33
N GLY A 93 20.99 1.29 7.83
CA GLY A 93 20.18 2.19 8.65
C GLY A 93 20.82 3.53 8.99
N SER A 94 21.96 3.89 8.38
CA SER A 94 22.63 5.18 8.61
C SER A 94 22.12 6.25 7.64
N VAL A 95 21.83 7.45 8.13
CA VAL A 95 21.40 8.58 7.28
C VAL A 95 22.58 9.10 6.47
N LYS A 96 22.47 9.06 5.13
CA LYS A 96 23.43 9.66 4.19
C LYS A 96 23.25 11.18 4.13
N TRP A 97 21.99 11.60 4.00
CA TRP A 97 21.59 13.01 3.96
C TRP A 97 20.10 13.18 4.27
N ALA A 98 19.69 14.41 4.53
CA ALA A 98 18.31 14.82 4.67
C ALA A 98 18.07 16.12 3.89
N PHE A 99 17.12 16.10 2.96
CA PHE A 99 16.63 17.26 2.23
C PHE A 99 15.36 17.75 2.92
N LYS A 100 15.33 19.03 3.34
CA LYS A 100 14.22 19.59 4.10
C LYS A 100 13.43 20.61 3.27
N ILE A 101 12.10 20.49 3.33
CA ILE A 101 11.13 21.50 2.91
C ILE A 101 10.27 21.93 4.12
N ASN A 102 9.53 23.03 3.98
CA ASN A 102 8.68 23.55 5.05
C ASN A 102 7.21 23.11 4.90
N SER A 103 6.98 21.85 4.51
CA SER A 103 5.66 21.30 4.30
C SER A 103 5.66 19.77 4.49
N GLU A 104 4.48 19.19 4.71
CA GLU A 104 4.30 17.75 4.75
C GLU A 104 4.59 17.09 3.39
N ILE A 105 5.27 15.94 3.43
CA ILE A 105 5.48 15.07 2.28
C ILE A 105 4.64 13.81 2.48
N LYS A 106 3.51 13.72 1.78
CA LYS A 106 2.62 12.55 1.80
C LYS A 106 2.92 11.59 0.66
N SER A 107 3.34 12.13 -0.48
CA SER A 107 3.75 11.37 -1.66
C SER A 107 4.91 10.40 -1.33
N SER A 108 4.81 9.16 -1.78
CA SER A 108 5.95 8.24 -1.77
C SER A 108 6.96 8.65 -2.85
N PRO A 109 8.27 8.62 -2.58
CA PRO A 109 9.27 8.96 -3.59
C PRO A 109 9.31 7.92 -4.72
N ALA A 110 9.66 8.38 -5.92
CA ALA A 110 10.03 7.52 -7.05
C ALA A 110 11.45 7.84 -7.51
N ILE A 111 12.17 6.82 -7.99
CA ILE A 111 13.59 6.93 -8.34
C ILE A 111 13.74 6.73 -9.85
N GLY A 112 14.23 7.77 -10.54
CA GLY A 112 14.58 7.71 -11.96
C GLY A 112 15.78 6.80 -12.26
N ASP A 113 15.99 6.50 -13.52
CA ASP A 113 17.12 5.67 -13.96
C ASP A 113 18.48 6.36 -13.74
N ASP A 114 18.49 7.70 -13.66
CA ASP A 114 19.65 8.53 -13.30
C ASP A 114 19.84 8.70 -11.78
N GLY A 115 19.02 8.03 -10.98
CA GLY A 115 19.01 8.12 -9.52
C GLY A 115 18.32 9.37 -8.95
N THR A 116 17.73 10.23 -9.78
CA THR A 116 16.96 11.40 -9.30
C THR A 116 15.72 10.94 -8.52
N ILE A 117 15.51 11.55 -7.36
CA ILE A 117 14.38 11.26 -6.47
C ILE A 117 13.27 12.29 -6.74
N TYR A 118 12.10 11.80 -7.09
CA TYR A 118 10.92 12.62 -7.42
C TYR A 118 9.84 12.43 -6.36
N PHE A 119 9.23 13.52 -5.89
CA PHE A 119 8.10 13.49 -4.94
C PHE A 119 7.28 14.78 -4.99
N GLY A 120 6.01 14.66 -4.64
CA GLY A 120 5.11 15.78 -4.41
C GLY A 120 5.04 16.18 -2.95
N ALA A 121 4.60 17.42 -2.66
CA ALA A 121 4.39 17.89 -1.30
C ALA A 121 3.16 18.80 -1.17
N ARG A 122 2.74 19.07 0.07
CA ARG A 122 1.56 19.87 0.38
C ARG A 122 1.82 21.39 0.33
N ASP A 123 3.04 21.84 0.02
CA ASP A 123 3.33 23.22 -0.38
C ASP A 123 2.98 23.50 -1.84
N ARG A 124 2.36 22.55 -2.53
CA ARG A 124 1.99 22.62 -3.96
C ARG A 124 3.18 22.56 -4.91
N ILE A 125 4.31 22.04 -4.42
CA ILE A 125 5.53 21.92 -5.21
C ILE A 125 5.86 20.44 -5.43
N PHE A 126 6.20 20.12 -6.66
CA PHE A 126 6.81 18.88 -7.06
C PHE A 126 8.32 19.04 -7.09
N TYR A 127 9.05 18.12 -6.47
CA TYR A 127 10.49 18.19 -6.28
C TYR A 127 11.22 17.11 -7.06
N ALA A 128 12.36 17.48 -7.63
CA ALA A 128 13.39 16.56 -8.09
C ALA A 128 14.67 16.82 -7.30
N VAL A 129 15.17 15.79 -6.61
CA VAL A 129 16.37 15.86 -5.78
C VAL A 129 17.41 14.90 -6.32
N MET A 130 18.66 15.34 -6.46
CA MET A 130 19.77 14.50 -6.90
C MET A 130 20.12 13.42 -5.86
N PRO A 131 20.76 12.29 -6.25
CA PRO A 131 21.18 11.23 -5.32
C PRO A 131 22.06 11.73 -4.16
N GLN A 132 22.72 12.87 -4.31
CA GLN A 132 23.56 13.53 -3.30
C GLN A 132 22.77 14.43 -2.33
N GLY A 133 21.43 14.48 -2.44
CA GLY A 133 20.56 15.28 -1.59
C GLY A 133 20.47 16.76 -1.98
N LYS A 134 20.94 17.15 -3.16
CA LYS A 134 20.82 18.52 -3.68
C LYS A 134 19.59 18.67 -4.55
N LEU A 135 18.90 19.82 -4.45
CA LEU A 135 17.79 20.16 -5.33
C LEU A 135 18.26 20.19 -6.79
N LYS A 136 17.51 19.49 -7.67
CA LYS A 136 17.75 19.48 -9.11
C LYS A 136 16.86 20.53 -9.80
N TRP A 137 15.57 20.47 -9.54
CA TRP A 137 14.57 21.43 -9.97
C TRP A 137 13.27 21.26 -9.17
N THR A 138 12.36 22.22 -9.32
CA THR A 138 11.00 22.20 -8.78
C THR A 138 9.98 22.55 -9.85
N PHE A 139 8.72 22.13 -9.64
CA PHE A 139 7.58 22.50 -10.46
C PHE A 139 6.38 22.83 -9.56
N ALA A 140 5.75 23.99 -9.76
CA ALA A 140 4.60 24.41 -8.96
C ALA A 140 3.27 23.97 -9.61
N THR A 141 2.33 23.50 -8.76
CA THR A 141 0.93 23.21 -9.11
C THR A 141 -0.02 24.17 -8.40
N GLY A 142 -1.32 24.10 -8.72
CA GLY A 142 -2.33 24.95 -8.09
C GLY A 142 -2.69 24.52 -6.66
N ALA A 143 -2.48 23.25 -6.27
CA ALA A 143 -2.83 22.70 -4.97
C ALA A 143 -1.88 21.56 -4.54
N TRP A 144 -2.17 20.87 -3.46
CA TRP A 144 -1.37 19.78 -2.88
C TRP A 144 -1.08 18.65 -3.87
N ILE A 145 0.07 17.97 -3.66
CA ILE A 145 0.48 16.82 -4.46
C ILE A 145 0.68 15.63 -3.51
N ASP A 146 -0.39 14.87 -3.29
CA ASP A 146 -0.37 13.65 -2.50
C ASP A 146 -0.13 12.39 -3.38
N SER A 147 -0.42 12.48 -4.69
CA SER A 147 -0.12 11.44 -5.68
C SER A 147 1.37 11.13 -5.74
N SER A 148 1.73 9.85 -5.66
CA SER A 148 3.11 9.41 -5.89
C SER A 148 3.41 9.37 -7.40
N PRO A 149 4.59 9.81 -7.85
CA PRO A 149 4.86 9.92 -9.28
C PRO A 149 5.09 8.57 -9.95
N ALA A 150 4.77 8.47 -11.27
CA ALA A 150 5.23 7.40 -12.14
C ALA A 150 6.27 7.92 -13.13
N ILE A 151 7.22 7.06 -13.50
CA ILE A 151 8.34 7.41 -14.37
C ILE A 151 8.33 6.48 -15.58
N ALA A 152 8.13 7.05 -16.77
CA ALA A 152 8.18 6.31 -18.04
C ALA A 152 9.62 5.94 -18.43
N GLY A 153 9.76 5.06 -19.42
CA GLY A 153 11.07 4.64 -19.93
C GLY A 153 11.88 5.76 -20.61
N ASP A 154 11.21 6.84 -21.08
CA ASP A 154 11.85 8.03 -21.62
C ASP A 154 12.18 9.08 -20.54
N GLY A 155 11.94 8.76 -19.27
CA GLY A 155 12.14 9.63 -18.13
C GLY A 155 11.00 10.65 -17.90
N THR A 156 9.90 10.60 -18.67
CA THR A 156 8.72 11.44 -18.41
C THR A 156 8.11 11.09 -17.05
N ILE A 157 7.80 12.13 -16.26
CA ILE A 157 7.25 11.98 -14.91
C ILE A 157 5.76 12.33 -14.94
N TYR A 158 4.90 11.44 -14.41
CA TYR A 158 3.47 11.63 -14.31
C TYR A 158 3.00 11.67 -12.87
N PHE A 159 2.10 12.59 -12.53
CA PHE A 159 1.48 12.68 -11.21
C PHE A 159 0.17 13.46 -11.24
N GLY A 160 -0.68 13.21 -10.25
CA GLY A 160 -1.92 13.95 -10.01
C GLY A 160 -1.76 15.04 -8.95
N SER A 161 -2.67 16.01 -8.94
CA SER A 161 -2.72 17.08 -7.94
C SER A 161 -4.15 17.34 -7.46
N TRP A 162 -4.26 17.95 -6.29
CA TRP A 162 -5.52 18.44 -5.72
C TRP A 162 -6.13 19.62 -6.48
N ASP A 163 -5.41 20.19 -7.46
CA ASP A 163 -5.94 21.23 -8.35
C ASP A 163 -6.77 20.68 -9.52
N ALA A 164 -7.17 19.40 -9.44
CA ALA A 164 -7.91 18.68 -10.47
C ALA A 164 -7.16 18.51 -11.80
N ASN A 165 -5.83 18.58 -11.78
CA ASN A 165 -5.00 18.34 -12.95
C ASN A 165 -4.12 17.11 -12.77
N PHE A 166 -3.91 16.43 -13.89
CA PHE A 166 -2.91 15.38 -14.05
C PHE A 166 -1.79 15.89 -14.95
N TYR A 167 -0.56 15.80 -14.46
CA TYR A 167 0.61 16.42 -15.06
C TYR A 167 1.56 15.41 -15.70
N ALA A 168 2.19 15.80 -16.79
CA ALA A 168 3.38 15.17 -17.34
C ALA A 168 4.51 16.20 -17.42
N LEU A 169 5.65 15.84 -16.83
CA LEU A 169 6.87 16.66 -16.89
C LEU A 169 7.97 15.93 -17.66
N ASN A 170 8.80 16.70 -18.34
CA ASN A 170 10.06 16.22 -18.88
C ASN A 170 11.09 15.98 -17.76
N PRO A 171 12.15 15.17 -17.98
CA PRO A 171 13.19 14.93 -16.97
C PRO A 171 13.91 16.20 -16.47
N ASN A 172 13.86 17.28 -17.24
CA ASN A 172 14.44 18.58 -16.87
C ASN A 172 13.48 19.48 -16.06
N GLY A 173 12.28 18.99 -15.71
CA GLY A 173 11.28 19.70 -14.93
C GLY A 173 10.34 20.60 -15.75
N SER A 174 10.53 20.75 -17.07
CA SER A 174 9.60 21.49 -17.91
C SER A 174 8.30 20.70 -18.10
N LYS A 175 7.18 21.43 -18.15
CA LYS A 175 5.87 20.83 -18.41
C LYS A 175 5.80 20.23 -19.83
N LYS A 176 5.47 18.96 -19.95
CA LYS A 176 5.23 18.28 -21.23
C LYS A 176 3.79 18.51 -21.69
N TRP A 177 2.85 18.22 -20.80
CA TRP A 177 1.42 18.49 -20.97
C TRP A 177 0.68 18.46 -19.63
N VAL A 178 -0.58 18.87 -19.63
CA VAL A 178 -1.51 18.76 -18.51
C VAL A 178 -2.86 18.27 -19.03
N PHE A 179 -3.52 17.40 -18.24
CA PHE A 179 -4.86 16.91 -18.50
C PHE A 179 -5.76 17.31 -17.33
N ALA A 180 -6.84 18.04 -17.61
CA ALA A 180 -7.80 18.47 -16.59
C ALA A 180 -8.85 17.37 -16.33
N THR A 181 -9.10 17.09 -15.07
CA THR A 181 -10.21 16.29 -14.57
C THR A 181 -11.27 17.19 -13.94
N SER A 182 -12.43 16.63 -13.57
CA SER A 182 -13.50 17.44 -12.94
C SER A 182 -13.36 17.50 -11.40
N ASN A 183 -12.39 16.79 -10.79
CA ASN A 183 -12.11 16.79 -9.36
C ASN A 183 -10.67 16.36 -9.11
N ILE A 184 -10.22 16.45 -7.86
CA ILE A 184 -8.84 16.15 -7.43
C ILE A 184 -8.35 14.78 -7.88
N VAL A 185 -7.03 14.67 -8.12
CA VAL A 185 -6.35 13.43 -8.50
C VAL A 185 -5.33 13.07 -7.43
N VAL A 186 -5.71 12.15 -6.51
CA VAL A 186 -4.82 11.60 -5.46
C VAL A 186 -4.26 10.24 -5.85
N SER A 187 -4.98 9.49 -6.69
CA SER A 187 -4.53 8.21 -7.23
C SER A 187 -3.14 8.37 -7.87
N SER A 188 -2.24 7.48 -7.53
CA SER A 188 -0.92 7.46 -8.17
C SER A 188 -1.00 6.71 -9.50
N PRO A 189 -0.43 7.25 -10.60
CA PRO A 189 -0.60 6.68 -11.92
C PRO A 189 0.15 5.36 -12.12
N ALA A 190 -0.34 4.51 -13.02
CA ALA A 190 0.35 3.34 -13.54
C ALA A 190 0.61 3.48 -15.04
N ILE A 191 1.73 2.92 -15.52
CA ILE A 191 2.13 2.96 -16.92
C ILE A 191 2.14 1.55 -17.48
N GLY A 192 1.33 1.30 -18.49
CA GLY A 192 1.27 0.06 -19.24
C GLY A 192 2.54 -0.22 -20.04
N ALA A 193 2.69 -1.44 -20.53
CA ALA A 193 3.82 -1.85 -21.36
C ALA A 193 3.88 -1.10 -22.71
N ASP A 194 2.74 -0.62 -23.20
CA ASP A 194 2.59 0.20 -24.40
C ASP A 194 2.78 1.72 -24.15
N GLY A 195 3.03 2.11 -22.91
CA GLY A 195 3.18 3.51 -22.49
C GLY A 195 1.87 4.21 -22.14
N THR A 196 0.72 3.53 -22.21
CA THR A 196 -0.58 4.08 -21.78
C THR A 196 -0.55 4.39 -20.28
N ILE A 197 -1.04 5.57 -19.89
CA ILE A 197 -1.05 6.05 -18.51
C ILE A 197 -2.45 5.89 -17.94
N TYR A 198 -2.55 5.22 -16.78
CA TYR A 198 -3.79 4.92 -16.08
C TYR A 198 -3.82 5.58 -14.72
N PHE A 199 -4.94 6.21 -14.34
CA PHE A 199 -5.14 6.81 -13.01
C PHE A 199 -6.63 6.99 -12.68
N GLY A 200 -6.94 7.04 -11.39
CA GLY A 200 -8.25 7.37 -10.86
C GLY A 200 -8.38 8.83 -10.45
N SER A 201 -9.61 9.34 -10.38
CA SER A 201 -9.92 10.69 -9.88
C SER A 201 -11.11 10.66 -8.92
N HIS A 202 -11.20 11.65 -8.08
CA HIS A 202 -12.37 11.89 -7.24
C HIS A 202 -13.63 12.29 -8.03
N ASP A 203 -13.50 12.58 -9.33
CA ASP A 203 -14.66 12.80 -10.22
C ASP A 203 -15.37 11.49 -10.60
N LYS A 204 -15.01 10.37 -9.96
CA LYS A 204 -15.56 9.02 -10.16
C LYS A 204 -15.16 8.39 -11.50
N LYS A 205 -14.15 8.91 -12.16
CA LYS A 205 -13.65 8.35 -13.43
C LYS A 205 -12.28 7.75 -13.27
N PHE A 206 -12.08 6.65 -13.93
CA PHE A 206 -10.80 6.03 -14.18
C PHE A 206 -10.39 6.34 -15.62
N TYR A 207 -9.20 6.88 -15.80
CA TYR A 207 -8.73 7.42 -17.06
C TYR A 207 -7.61 6.58 -17.66
N ALA A 208 -7.59 6.48 -18.98
CA ALA A 208 -6.45 6.01 -19.77
C ALA A 208 -6.04 7.12 -20.75
N LEU A 209 -4.79 7.55 -20.68
CA LEU A 209 -4.22 8.55 -21.56
C LEU A 209 -3.09 7.97 -22.41
N LYS A 210 -2.93 8.48 -23.64
CA LYS A 210 -1.73 8.25 -24.44
C LYS A 210 -0.53 9.00 -23.87
N PRO A 211 0.73 8.62 -24.21
CA PRO A 211 1.92 9.34 -23.79
C PRO A 211 1.96 10.83 -24.21
N ASP A 212 1.17 11.21 -25.21
CA ASP A 212 1.02 12.61 -25.66
C ASP A 212 -0.05 13.39 -24.89
N GLY A 213 -0.69 12.76 -23.88
CA GLY A 213 -1.72 13.37 -23.02
C GLY A 213 -3.14 13.32 -23.57
N LYS A 214 -3.37 12.69 -24.75
CA LYS A 214 -4.70 12.54 -25.30
C LYS A 214 -5.47 11.44 -24.60
N LEU A 215 -6.75 11.69 -24.32
CA LEU A 215 -7.65 10.70 -23.75
C LEU A 215 -7.83 9.52 -24.73
N LEU A 216 -7.59 8.30 -24.23
CA LEU A 216 -7.98 7.07 -24.91
C LEU A 216 -9.42 6.72 -24.57
N TRP A 217 -9.69 6.58 -23.27
CA TRP A 217 -11.01 6.28 -22.74
C TRP A 217 -11.11 6.69 -21.27
N ALA A 218 -12.35 6.79 -20.78
CA ALA A 218 -12.65 6.96 -19.37
C ALA A 218 -13.76 6.00 -18.97
N PHE A 219 -13.59 5.35 -17.80
CA PHE A 219 -14.56 4.44 -17.20
C PHE A 219 -15.17 5.11 -15.96
N THR A 220 -16.49 5.07 -15.80
CA THR A 220 -17.19 5.72 -14.66
C THR A 220 -17.56 4.71 -13.60
N THR A 221 -17.20 5.00 -12.33
CA THR A 221 -17.57 4.25 -11.13
C THR A 221 -18.67 4.94 -10.34
N GLY A 222 -19.21 4.28 -9.31
CA GLY A 222 -20.27 4.84 -8.45
C GLY A 222 -19.77 5.95 -7.51
N ALA A 223 -18.46 5.94 -7.15
CA ALA A 223 -17.87 6.87 -6.17
C ALA A 223 -16.41 7.19 -6.54
N PRO A 224 -15.72 8.09 -5.80
CA PRO A 224 -14.33 8.46 -6.04
C PRO A 224 -13.36 7.27 -6.13
N ILE A 225 -12.29 7.44 -6.92
CA ILE A 225 -11.21 6.47 -7.07
C ILE A 225 -9.95 7.08 -6.44
N ILE A 226 -9.54 6.53 -5.30
CA ILE A 226 -8.37 6.96 -4.53
C ILE A 226 -7.21 6.00 -4.75
N SER A 227 -7.50 4.69 -4.89
CA SER A 227 -6.50 3.66 -5.07
C SER A 227 -5.64 3.87 -6.31
N SER A 228 -4.41 3.41 -6.24
CA SER A 228 -3.52 3.35 -7.41
C SER A 228 -3.75 2.05 -8.17
N PRO A 229 -3.75 2.06 -9.52
CA PRO A 229 -3.98 0.86 -10.30
C PRO A 229 -2.79 -0.09 -10.29
N ALA A 230 -3.06 -1.39 -10.43
CA ALA A 230 -2.10 -2.43 -10.78
C ALA A 230 -2.41 -2.97 -12.19
N ILE A 231 -1.37 -3.42 -12.89
CA ILE A 231 -1.50 -3.90 -14.27
C ILE A 231 -0.83 -5.28 -14.40
N ASN A 232 -1.54 -6.27 -14.91
CA ASN A 232 -0.94 -7.58 -15.19
C ASN A 232 -0.19 -7.61 -16.55
N PRO A 233 0.57 -8.68 -16.86
CA PRO A 233 1.29 -8.79 -18.12
C PRO A 233 0.38 -8.74 -19.38
N ASP A 234 -0.87 -9.16 -19.28
CA ASP A 234 -1.86 -9.10 -20.37
C ASP A 234 -2.46 -7.70 -20.55
N GLY A 235 -2.03 -6.72 -19.75
CA GLY A 235 -2.54 -5.35 -19.78
C GLY A 235 -3.88 -5.14 -19.07
N VAL A 236 -4.41 -6.13 -18.34
CA VAL A 236 -5.61 -5.95 -17.50
C VAL A 236 -5.28 -5.05 -16.33
N ILE A 237 -6.12 -4.04 -16.13
CA ILE A 237 -5.95 -3.02 -15.10
C ILE A 237 -6.89 -3.30 -13.94
N TYR A 238 -6.35 -3.32 -12.71
CA TYR A 238 -7.09 -3.54 -11.48
C TYR A 238 -7.02 -2.29 -10.60
N PHE A 239 -8.15 -1.87 -10.07
CA PHE A 239 -8.24 -0.76 -9.12
C PHE A 239 -9.48 -0.90 -8.24
N THR A 240 -9.49 -0.22 -7.10
CA THR A 240 -10.65 -0.14 -6.21
C THR A 240 -11.30 1.25 -6.29
N SER A 241 -12.59 1.30 -6.01
CA SER A 241 -13.35 2.55 -5.86
C SER A 241 -14.00 2.57 -4.48
N THR A 242 -14.19 3.77 -3.95
CA THR A 242 -14.92 3.95 -2.69
C THR A 242 -16.41 3.59 -2.80
N ASP A 243 -16.88 3.17 -3.98
CA ASP A 243 -18.20 2.54 -4.16
C ASP A 243 -18.28 1.10 -3.65
N GLY A 244 -17.18 0.58 -3.09
CA GLY A 244 -17.10 -0.77 -2.55
C GLY A 244 -16.89 -1.86 -3.60
N ASN A 245 -16.25 -1.54 -4.72
CA ASN A 245 -15.94 -2.52 -5.74
C ASN A 245 -14.44 -2.53 -6.10
N LEU A 246 -13.93 -3.74 -6.34
CA LEU A 246 -12.69 -4.00 -7.06
C LEU A 246 -13.06 -4.21 -8.53
N TYR A 247 -12.42 -3.47 -9.41
CA TYR A 247 -12.65 -3.50 -10.86
C TYR A 247 -11.47 -4.14 -11.58
N ALA A 248 -11.77 -4.88 -12.63
CA ALA A 248 -10.80 -5.32 -13.65
C ALA A 248 -11.26 -4.83 -15.02
N LEU A 249 -10.46 -3.99 -15.65
CA LEU A 249 -10.72 -3.50 -17.01
C LEU A 249 -9.72 -4.08 -18.01
N ARG A 250 -10.18 -4.28 -19.26
CA ARG A 250 -9.29 -4.58 -20.37
C ARG A 250 -8.56 -3.32 -20.84
N PRO A 251 -7.48 -3.45 -21.62
CA PRO A 251 -6.74 -2.29 -22.14
C PRO A 251 -7.61 -1.32 -22.98
N ASP A 252 -8.70 -1.80 -23.56
CA ASP A 252 -9.66 -0.99 -24.34
C ASP A 252 -10.68 -0.23 -23.47
N GLY A 253 -10.60 -0.37 -22.13
CA GLY A 253 -11.50 0.26 -21.17
C GLY A 253 -12.78 -0.52 -20.89
N SER A 254 -13.03 -1.66 -21.57
CA SER A 254 -14.18 -2.50 -21.29
C SER A 254 -14.02 -3.23 -19.96
N GLU A 255 -15.10 -3.37 -19.21
CA GLU A 255 -15.09 -4.12 -17.95
C GLU A 255 -14.91 -5.61 -18.25
N ARG A 256 -13.92 -6.22 -17.59
CA ARG A 256 -13.73 -7.67 -17.61
C ARG A 256 -14.58 -8.34 -16.53
N TRP A 257 -14.48 -7.80 -15.31
CA TRP A 257 -15.30 -8.18 -14.18
C TRP A 257 -15.23 -7.09 -13.09
N ARG A 258 -16.18 -7.13 -12.17
CA ARG A 258 -16.13 -6.41 -10.89
C ARG A 258 -16.45 -7.35 -9.75
N LEU A 259 -15.85 -7.11 -8.58
CA LEU A 259 -16.13 -7.82 -7.35
C LEU A 259 -16.59 -6.83 -6.30
N HIS A 260 -17.81 -7.02 -5.77
CA HIS A 260 -18.28 -6.23 -4.65
C HIS A 260 -17.56 -6.64 -3.38
N THR A 261 -16.89 -5.69 -2.73
CA THR A 261 -16.06 -5.95 -1.53
C THR A 261 -16.85 -5.80 -0.23
N GLY A 262 -18.04 -5.19 -0.27
CA GLY A 262 -18.88 -4.95 0.90
C GLY A 262 -18.37 -3.86 1.85
N GLY A 263 -17.26 -3.20 1.51
CA GLY A 263 -16.65 -2.13 2.29
C GLY A 263 -15.88 -1.17 1.41
N VAL A 264 -15.70 0.07 1.90
CA VAL A 264 -14.81 1.04 1.27
C VAL A 264 -13.37 0.55 1.38
N THR A 265 -12.60 0.66 0.30
CA THR A 265 -11.18 0.40 0.28
C THR A 265 -10.44 1.46 -0.52
N GLU A 266 -9.37 1.98 0.08
CA GLU A 266 -8.43 2.91 -0.53
C GLU A 266 -7.13 2.20 -0.92
N SER A 267 -6.93 0.96 -0.43
CA SER A 267 -5.78 0.13 -0.72
C SER A 267 -5.67 -0.17 -2.21
N SER A 268 -4.46 -0.12 -2.70
CA SER A 268 -4.13 -0.49 -4.07
C SER A 268 -3.94 -2.01 -4.19
N PRO A 269 -4.40 -2.67 -5.26
CA PRO A 269 -4.14 -4.08 -5.48
C PRO A 269 -2.67 -4.34 -5.87
N VAL A 270 -2.17 -5.52 -5.51
CA VAL A 270 -0.89 -6.07 -5.99
C VAL A 270 -1.10 -7.47 -6.54
N LEU A 271 -0.13 -7.98 -7.29
CA LEU A 271 -0.22 -9.23 -8.02
C LEU A 271 0.92 -10.19 -7.63
N ASP A 272 0.60 -11.48 -7.46
CA ASP A 272 1.61 -12.54 -7.45
C ASP A 272 1.97 -13.00 -8.87
N GLU A 273 2.89 -13.96 -8.98
CA GLU A 273 3.33 -14.53 -10.27
C GLU A 273 2.22 -15.29 -11.00
N SER A 274 1.25 -15.83 -10.27
CA SER A 274 0.08 -16.54 -10.81
C SER A 274 -1.04 -15.59 -11.26
N GLY A 275 -0.90 -14.28 -11.02
CA GLY A 275 -1.90 -13.25 -11.31
C GLY A 275 -3.04 -13.18 -10.30
N ASN A 276 -2.87 -13.74 -9.09
CA ASN A 276 -3.78 -13.49 -7.99
C ASN A 276 -3.54 -12.09 -7.43
N LEU A 277 -4.63 -11.47 -6.99
CA LEU A 277 -4.63 -10.14 -6.40
C LEU A 277 -4.64 -10.22 -4.88
N TYR A 278 -3.96 -9.26 -4.25
CA TYR A 278 -4.00 -9.03 -2.82
C TYR A 278 -4.27 -7.56 -2.57
N LEU A 279 -5.20 -7.25 -1.68
CA LEU A 279 -5.60 -5.88 -1.34
C LEU A 279 -6.24 -5.84 0.05
N ALA A 280 -6.18 -4.68 0.70
CA ALA A 280 -6.94 -4.45 1.92
C ALA A 280 -8.38 -4.05 1.59
N VAL A 281 -9.34 -4.62 2.32
CA VAL A 281 -10.77 -4.30 2.22
C VAL A 281 -11.30 -4.11 3.64
N GLY A 282 -11.57 -2.87 4.03
CA GLY A 282 -11.93 -2.55 5.40
C GLY A 282 -10.84 -3.04 6.37
N ALA A 283 -11.18 -3.97 7.25
CA ALA A 283 -10.23 -4.54 8.22
C ALA A 283 -9.56 -5.84 7.75
N CYS A 284 -9.70 -6.24 6.49
CA CYS A 284 -9.26 -7.55 6.01
C CYS A 284 -8.25 -7.44 4.86
N LEU A 285 -7.26 -8.31 4.85
CA LEU A 285 -6.51 -8.66 3.65
C LEU A 285 -7.33 -9.67 2.84
N TRP A 286 -7.58 -9.38 1.58
CA TRP A 286 -8.24 -10.27 0.64
C TRP A 286 -7.27 -10.81 -0.39
N SER A 287 -7.41 -12.09 -0.73
CA SER A 287 -6.87 -12.69 -1.94
C SER A 287 -8.00 -12.96 -2.92
N VAL A 288 -7.80 -12.55 -4.18
CA VAL A 288 -8.77 -12.68 -5.27
C VAL A 288 -8.06 -13.30 -6.47
N ASP A 289 -8.67 -14.28 -7.13
CA ASP A 289 -8.07 -14.87 -8.32
C ASP A 289 -8.19 -13.93 -9.55
N ARG A 290 -7.45 -14.22 -10.62
CA ARG A 290 -7.46 -13.45 -11.86
C ARG A 290 -8.82 -13.35 -12.57
N ASN A 291 -9.81 -14.15 -12.13
CA ASN A 291 -11.17 -14.15 -12.66
C ASN A 291 -12.16 -13.37 -11.78
N GLY A 292 -11.66 -12.74 -10.70
CA GLY A 292 -12.48 -11.95 -9.79
C GLY A 292 -13.17 -12.75 -8.69
N LYS A 293 -12.79 -14.02 -8.48
CA LYS A 293 -13.33 -14.82 -7.39
C LYS A 293 -12.46 -14.67 -6.14
N LYS A 294 -13.08 -14.33 -5.02
CA LYS A 294 -12.39 -14.30 -3.71
C LYS A 294 -11.88 -15.69 -3.37
N ARG A 295 -10.58 -15.81 -3.12
CA ARG A 295 -9.92 -17.05 -2.68
C ARG A 295 -10.03 -17.22 -1.18
N TRP A 296 -9.62 -16.22 -0.44
CA TRP A 296 -9.65 -16.17 1.02
C TRP A 296 -9.57 -14.72 1.53
N ASP A 297 -9.81 -14.57 2.83
CA ASP A 297 -9.53 -13.32 3.56
C ASP A 297 -8.97 -13.62 4.95
N CYS A 298 -8.26 -12.64 5.49
CA CYS A 298 -7.80 -12.61 6.88
C CYS A 298 -8.07 -11.23 7.45
N CYS A 299 -8.85 -11.17 8.54
CA CYS A 299 -9.33 -9.91 9.07
C CYS A 299 -8.61 -9.54 10.37
N SER A 300 -8.21 -8.28 10.49
CA SER A 300 -7.82 -7.60 11.71
C SER A 300 -9.03 -6.94 12.38
N ALA A 301 -8.85 -6.32 13.54
CA ALA A 301 -9.95 -5.63 14.22
C ALA A 301 -10.13 -4.16 13.78
N VAL A 302 -9.26 -3.64 12.91
CA VAL A 302 -9.28 -2.24 12.43
C VAL A 302 -9.07 -2.13 10.93
N PRO A 303 -9.65 -1.08 10.30
CA PRO A 303 -9.43 -0.80 8.89
C PRO A 303 -7.95 -0.67 8.54
N VAL A 304 -7.59 -1.13 7.35
CA VAL A 304 -6.24 -1.14 6.79
C VAL A 304 -6.29 -0.50 5.42
N ASP A 305 -5.43 0.50 5.21
CA ASP A 305 -5.32 1.21 3.95
C ASP A 305 -4.01 0.91 3.22
N ALA A 306 -3.03 0.30 3.91
CA ALA A 306 -1.75 -0.06 3.34
C ALA A 306 -1.88 -1.09 2.22
N THR A 307 -1.14 -0.90 1.15
CA THR A 307 -1.02 -1.85 0.04
C THR A 307 -0.11 -3.00 0.46
N PRO A 308 -0.49 -4.28 0.25
CA PRO A 308 0.37 -5.42 0.55
C PRO A 308 1.64 -5.47 -0.32
N ALA A 309 2.59 -6.34 0.02
CA ALA A 309 3.72 -6.71 -0.84
C ALA A 309 3.84 -8.23 -0.92
N VAL A 310 4.24 -8.74 -2.09
CA VAL A 310 4.34 -10.17 -2.40
C VAL A 310 5.81 -10.51 -2.70
N ALA A 311 6.35 -11.52 -2.02
CA ALA A 311 7.69 -12.04 -2.24
C ALA A 311 7.70 -13.23 -3.22
N ALA A 312 8.88 -13.57 -3.75
CA ALA A 312 9.06 -14.63 -4.74
C ALA A 312 8.80 -16.06 -4.20
N ASN A 313 8.76 -16.22 -2.88
CA ASN A 313 8.37 -17.47 -2.20
C ASN A 313 6.86 -17.51 -1.87
N ASP A 314 6.05 -16.68 -2.53
CA ASP A 314 4.61 -16.55 -2.33
C ASP A 314 4.18 -16.04 -0.94
N GLU A 315 5.10 -15.47 -0.17
CA GLU A 315 4.77 -14.78 1.07
C GLU A 315 4.14 -13.41 0.77
N VAL A 316 3.06 -13.11 1.50
CA VAL A 316 2.34 -11.83 1.40
C VAL A 316 2.53 -11.07 2.69
N TYR A 317 3.16 -9.90 2.61
CA TYR A 317 3.37 -9.00 3.74
C TYR A 317 2.30 -7.93 3.80
N PHE A 318 1.76 -7.71 4.99
CA PHE A 318 0.61 -6.87 5.20
C PHE A 318 0.75 -6.03 6.47
N SER A 319 0.75 -4.72 6.31
CA SER A 319 0.79 -3.76 7.43
C SER A 319 -0.58 -3.55 8.02
N ALA A 320 -0.73 -3.75 9.33
CA ALA A 320 -1.97 -3.49 10.03
C ALA A 320 -1.81 -2.39 11.10
N PRO A 321 -2.81 -1.50 11.30
CA PRO A 321 -2.71 -0.36 12.21
C PRO A 321 -2.49 -0.76 13.69
N TRP A 322 -2.78 -2.00 14.07
CA TRP A 322 -2.53 -2.50 15.43
C TRP A 322 -1.07 -2.86 15.69
N ARG A 323 -0.16 -2.06 15.13
CA ARG A 323 1.28 -2.17 15.39
C ARG A 323 1.84 -3.53 14.96
N SER A 324 1.33 -4.10 13.88
CA SER A 324 1.79 -5.41 13.43
C SER A 324 1.98 -5.47 11.92
N LEU A 325 3.10 -6.04 11.53
CA LEU A 325 3.34 -6.55 10.18
C LEU A 325 3.04 -8.05 10.22
N PHE A 326 2.19 -8.51 9.32
CA PHE A 326 1.85 -9.91 9.16
C PHE A 326 2.50 -10.47 7.90
N ALA A 327 2.83 -11.75 7.95
CA ALA A 327 3.22 -12.53 6.79
C ALA A 327 2.32 -13.76 6.66
N PHE A 328 1.78 -13.94 5.48
CA PHE A 328 0.95 -15.08 5.12
C PHE A 328 1.54 -15.76 3.89
N GLN A 329 1.38 -17.09 3.81
CA GLN A 329 1.55 -17.82 2.55
C GLN A 329 0.35 -17.53 1.64
N ASN A 330 0.52 -17.68 0.32
CA ASN A 330 -0.53 -17.40 -0.67
C ASN A 330 -1.81 -18.28 -0.51
N ASP A 331 -1.75 -19.33 0.29
CA ASP A 331 -2.87 -20.22 0.66
C ASP A 331 -3.57 -19.81 1.97
N ARG A 332 -3.20 -18.67 2.58
CA ARG A 332 -3.65 -18.14 3.88
C ARG A 332 -2.95 -18.76 5.09
N THR A 333 -1.95 -19.61 4.93
CA THR A 333 -1.17 -20.09 6.10
C THR A 333 -0.51 -18.89 6.78
N ASP A 334 -0.81 -18.68 8.07
CA ASP A 334 -0.17 -17.65 8.90
C ASP A 334 1.27 -18.10 9.20
N LEU A 335 2.24 -17.30 8.77
CA LEU A 335 3.65 -17.59 8.96
C LEU A 335 4.17 -16.95 10.23
N TRP A 336 3.99 -15.65 10.36
CA TRP A 336 4.44 -14.88 11.51
C TRP A 336 3.79 -13.49 11.55
N HIS A 337 3.88 -12.85 12.70
CA HIS A 337 3.60 -11.44 12.85
C HIS A 337 4.75 -10.76 13.62
N PHE A 338 4.99 -9.51 13.29
CA PHE A 338 6.00 -8.67 13.93
C PHE A 338 5.33 -7.44 14.56
N SER A 339 5.44 -7.31 15.89
CA SER A 339 4.84 -6.20 16.61
C SER A 339 5.75 -4.97 16.60
N THR A 340 5.17 -3.79 16.36
CA THR A 340 5.86 -2.51 16.33
C THR A 340 5.38 -1.60 17.47
N ALA A 341 6.10 -0.51 17.73
CA ALA A 341 5.75 0.44 18.79
C ALA A 341 4.57 1.36 18.40
N ALA A 342 4.33 1.58 17.12
CA ALA A 342 3.29 2.45 16.59
C ALA A 342 2.59 1.80 15.39
N ASN A 343 1.48 2.41 14.95
CA ASN A 343 0.69 1.91 13.83
C ASN A 343 1.49 1.87 12.54
N LEU A 344 1.34 0.77 11.80
CA LEU A 344 1.85 0.61 10.44
C LEU A 344 0.78 1.09 9.46
N VAL A 345 1.04 2.21 8.79
CA VAL A 345 0.12 2.80 7.81
C VAL A 345 0.72 2.86 6.40
N ALA A 346 2.06 2.85 6.31
CA ALA A 346 2.76 2.78 5.03
C ALA A 346 2.79 1.35 4.49
N SER A 347 2.82 1.23 3.19
CA SER A 347 2.95 -0.07 2.50
C SER A 347 4.35 -0.65 2.71
N PRO A 348 4.49 -1.96 3.00
CA PRO A 348 5.78 -2.61 3.08
C PRO A 348 6.45 -2.63 1.70
N VAL A 349 7.77 -2.53 1.68
CA VAL A 349 8.58 -2.63 0.47
C VAL A 349 9.65 -3.71 0.67
N ILE A 350 9.80 -4.59 -0.31
CA ILE A 350 10.76 -5.68 -0.29
C ILE A 350 11.98 -5.26 -1.12
N GLY A 351 13.15 -5.29 -0.51
CA GLY A 351 14.42 -5.09 -1.21
C GLY A 351 14.82 -6.30 -2.07
N ASP A 352 15.73 -6.11 -3.01
CA ASP A 352 16.23 -7.18 -3.88
C ASP A 352 16.93 -8.31 -3.09
N ASP A 353 17.37 -8.01 -1.86
CA ASP A 353 17.94 -8.97 -0.91
C ASP A 353 16.89 -9.62 0.00
N GLY A 354 15.61 -9.35 -0.21
CA GLY A 354 14.51 -9.86 0.59
C GLY A 354 14.28 -9.12 1.92
N THR A 355 15.08 -8.09 2.24
CA THR A 355 14.84 -7.27 3.42
C THR A 355 13.52 -6.52 3.29
N ILE A 356 12.67 -6.57 4.33
CA ILE A 356 11.39 -5.89 4.36
C ILE A 356 11.56 -4.53 5.05
N TYR A 357 11.19 -3.47 4.36
CA TYR A 357 11.20 -2.11 4.90
C TYR A 357 9.77 -1.65 5.19
N VAL A 358 9.55 -1.19 6.42
CA VAL A 358 8.24 -0.69 6.88
C VAL A 358 8.41 0.57 7.74
N CYS A 359 7.35 1.37 7.79
CA CYS A 359 7.28 2.57 8.60
C CYS A 359 6.20 2.44 9.66
N ASP A 360 6.56 2.62 10.93
CA ASP A 360 5.63 2.62 12.06
C ASP A 360 5.59 4.02 12.72
N GLY A 361 4.76 4.89 12.19
CA GLY A 361 4.60 6.23 12.74
C GLY A 361 5.89 7.05 12.74
N MET A 362 6.81 6.79 13.67
CA MET A 362 8.04 7.58 13.82
C MET A 362 9.33 6.84 13.46
N PHE A 363 9.24 5.60 13.02
CA PHE A 363 10.43 4.79 12.73
C PHE A 363 10.36 4.17 11.35
N LEU A 364 11.48 4.22 10.64
CA LEU A 364 11.77 3.36 9.50
C LEU A 364 12.50 2.10 10.03
N ARG A 365 12.01 0.93 9.65
CA ARG A 365 12.56 -0.37 10.07
C ARG A 365 13.01 -1.17 8.88
N ALA A 366 14.10 -1.90 9.04
CA ALA A 366 14.45 -3.03 8.21
C ALA A 366 14.24 -4.32 9.01
N ILE A 367 13.48 -5.23 8.45
CA ILE A 367 13.08 -6.49 9.08
C ILE A 367 13.61 -7.64 8.23
N ASN A 368 14.21 -8.62 8.89
CA ASN A 368 14.54 -9.90 8.30
C ASN A 368 13.37 -10.87 8.53
N SER A 369 12.80 -11.43 7.46
CA SER A 369 11.92 -12.60 7.56
C SER A 369 12.78 -13.83 7.90
N THR A 370 12.21 -14.76 8.59
CA THR A 370 12.89 -15.69 9.48
C THR A 370 13.71 -16.83 8.87
N ASN A 371 13.50 -17.27 7.64
CA ASN A 371 14.14 -18.48 7.13
C ASN A 371 14.87 -18.36 5.79
N GLU A 372 14.28 -17.63 4.85
CA GLU A 372 14.91 -17.32 3.57
C GLU A 372 14.44 -15.95 3.14
N LEU A 373 15.36 -15.01 3.02
CA LEU A 373 15.09 -13.71 2.44
C LEU A 373 14.68 -13.90 0.98
N ALA A 374 13.41 -13.72 0.68
CA ALA A 374 12.91 -13.81 -0.68
C ALA A 374 12.80 -12.42 -1.31
N PRO A 375 13.37 -12.19 -2.50
CA PRO A 375 13.19 -10.94 -3.23
C PRO A 375 11.71 -10.71 -3.59
N PRO A 376 11.33 -9.54 -4.11
CA PRO A 376 9.98 -9.33 -4.61
C PRO A 376 9.58 -10.38 -5.64
N ALA A 377 8.30 -10.75 -5.67
CA ALA A 377 7.76 -11.67 -6.66
C ALA A 377 8.06 -11.19 -8.08
N LYS A 378 8.35 -12.11 -8.99
CA LYS A 378 8.56 -11.83 -10.41
C LYS A 378 7.23 -11.57 -11.14
N SER A 379 6.34 -10.84 -10.50
CA SER A 379 5.09 -10.40 -11.09
C SER A 379 5.24 -9.01 -11.72
N SER A 380 4.27 -8.59 -12.52
CA SER A 380 4.28 -7.24 -13.09
C SER A 380 4.03 -6.15 -12.04
N TRP A 381 3.44 -6.51 -10.89
CA TRP A 381 3.01 -5.56 -9.85
C TRP A 381 3.08 -6.16 -8.43
N PRO A 382 4.26 -6.59 -7.92
CA PRO A 382 4.37 -7.33 -6.66
C PRO A 382 4.17 -6.46 -5.40
N MET A 383 4.25 -5.13 -5.53
CA MET A 383 4.16 -4.19 -4.41
C MET A 383 3.62 -2.84 -4.85
N PHE A 384 3.37 -1.93 -3.91
CA PHE A 384 2.98 -0.56 -4.21
C PHE A 384 3.92 0.06 -5.26
N ARG A 385 3.35 0.65 -6.32
CA ARG A 385 4.08 1.27 -7.45
C ARG A 385 4.96 0.28 -8.26
N ALA A 386 4.57 -0.99 -8.29
CA ALA A 386 5.14 -2.08 -9.09
C ALA A 386 6.52 -2.57 -8.66
N ASN A 387 7.41 -1.76 -8.16
CA ASN A 387 8.78 -2.14 -7.80
C ASN A 387 9.35 -1.28 -6.67
N ALA A 388 10.46 -1.70 -6.11
CA ALA A 388 11.12 -1.02 -5.00
C ALA A 388 11.54 0.43 -5.31
N ARG A 389 11.75 0.80 -6.57
CA ARG A 389 12.01 2.18 -7.00
C ARG A 389 10.74 3.04 -7.16
N HIS A 390 9.55 2.43 -7.02
CA HIS A 390 8.25 3.07 -7.20
C HIS A 390 8.06 3.72 -8.58
N THR A 391 8.57 3.12 -9.64
CA THR A 391 8.46 3.71 -10.99
C THR A 391 7.03 3.71 -11.53
N GLY A 392 6.11 2.92 -10.94
CA GLY A 392 4.72 2.82 -11.38
C GLY A 392 4.58 2.31 -12.82
N ARG A 393 5.54 1.56 -13.31
CA ARG A 393 5.62 1.04 -14.67
C ARG A 393 5.60 -0.49 -14.64
N VAL A 394 4.83 -1.11 -15.53
CA VAL A 394 4.81 -2.57 -15.71
C VAL A 394 6.23 -3.09 -15.87
N GLN A 395 6.61 -4.03 -15.02
CA GLN A 395 7.86 -4.75 -15.17
C GLN A 395 7.70 -5.80 -16.29
N ARG A 396 8.67 -5.86 -17.22
CA ARG A 396 8.75 -6.99 -18.12
C ARG A 396 9.26 -8.19 -17.33
N VAL A 397 8.42 -9.17 -17.16
CA VAL A 397 8.84 -10.47 -16.61
C VAL A 397 9.51 -11.21 -17.77
N ASN A 398 10.84 -11.33 -17.70
CA ASN A 398 11.63 -12.11 -18.68
C ASN A 398 11.63 -13.58 -18.27
#